data_54e10c7697d82f13266072ad0169d6ba
#
_entry.id   54e10c7697d82f13266072ad0169d6ba
#
_cell.length_a   1.000
_cell.length_b   1.000
_cell.length_c   1.000
_cell.angle_alpha   90.00
_cell.angle_beta   90.00
_cell.angle_gamma   90.00
#
_symmetry.space_group_name_H-M   'P 1'
#
loop_
_entity.id
_entity.type
_entity.pdbx_description
1 polymer ?
#
loop_
_entity_poly.entity_id
_entity_poly.type
_entity_poly.pdbx_seq_one_letter_code
_entity_poly.pdbx_strand_id
1 'polypeptide(L)'
;MSDKILLIDDDPRILSGYQRTLRQQFSFDTASGGPEALAKIEAGECYAAVLSDLCMPGMDGLEVLRRVRQLSPDTLRLILTGNADLRTAIGAVNEGNIFRFLEKPCPNEALSKVLKSAVAQYRLVTSERDILQRTLHGSIKVLTEVLQLINPEASSTASRVTMYVKHMAAVLHIQEPWQFEMAAMLSQLGSVVLSQEAGGNAHPEVAFELLGKIPRLDLIAGMIRRQQEPVRDQFQVPIRDLDQETLGAQMLKVCVKFDALVRTGYSSCRAVGTLLG
;
A
#
# COMPACT_ATOMS: atom_id res chain seq x y z
N MET A 1 10.19 3.36 -9.50
CA MET A 1 10.37 4.27 -8.33
C MET A 1 10.54 5.67 -8.84
N SER A 2 9.83 6.62 -8.29
CA SER A 2 9.95 8.03 -8.67
C SER A 2 11.01 8.69 -7.79
N ASP A 3 12.02 9.32 -8.41
CA ASP A 3 12.99 10.18 -7.70
C ASP A 3 12.54 11.65 -7.69
N LYS A 4 11.28 11.89 -8.00
CA LYS A 4 10.67 13.20 -8.15
C LYS A 4 10.54 13.89 -6.79
N ILE A 5 10.78 15.18 -6.76
CA ILE A 5 10.70 16.02 -5.56
C ILE A 5 9.57 17.02 -5.77
N LEU A 6 8.72 17.19 -4.76
CA LEU A 6 7.70 18.24 -4.74
C LEU A 6 8.20 19.44 -3.95
N LEU A 7 8.22 20.61 -4.58
CA LEU A 7 8.55 21.90 -3.96
C LEU A 7 7.25 22.67 -3.70
N ILE A 8 7.07 23.13 -2.47
CA ILE A 8 5.88 23.84 -2.04
C ILE A 8 6.30 25.19 -1.45
N ASP A 9 5.89 26.28 -2.08
CA ASP A 9 6.16 27.65 -1.64
C ASP A 9 5.10 28.57 -2.27
N ASP A 10 4.63 29.56 -1.56
CA ASP A 10 3.64 30.51 -2.08
C ASP A 10 4.26 31.60 -2.98
N ASP A 11 5.60 31.74 -2.97
CA ASP A 11 6.31 32.60 -3.91
C ASP A 11 6.76 31.85 -5.17
N PRO A 12 6.13 32.07 -6.34
CA PRO A 12 6.51 31.42 -7.59
C PRO A 12 7.91 31.75 -8.07
N ARG A 13 8.54 32.82 -7.56
CA ARG A 13 9.92 33.19 -7.90
C ARG A 13 10.90 32.22 -7.21
N ILE A 14 10.62 31.83 -5.97
CA ILE A 14 11.40 30.85 -5.22
C ILE A 14 11.31 29.49 -5.92
N LEU A 15 10.11 29.03 -6.26
CA LEU A 15 9.89 27.79 -6.98
C LEU A 15 10.65 27.76 -8.32
N SER A 16 10.51 28.81 -9.13
CA SER A 16 11.19 28.95 -10.41
C SER A 16 12.72 29.02 -10.25
N GLY A 17 13.20 29.64 -9.18
CA GLY A 17 14.62 29.75 -8.85
C GLY A 17 15.23 28.38 -8.57
N TYR A 18 14.60 27.59 -7.71
CA TYR A 18 15.05 26.24 -7.38
C TYR A 18 14.96 25.28 -8.58
N GLN A 19 13.84 25.30 -9.31
CA GLN A 19 13.71 24.48 -10.52
C GLN A 19 14.83 24.77 -11.52
N ARG A 20 15.09 26.04 -11.84
CA ARG A 20 16.12 26.42 -12.81
C ARG A 20 17.52 25.96 -12.39
N THR A 21 17.84 26.05 -11.09
CA THR A 21 19.18 25.77 -10.59
C THR A 21 19.42 24.26 -10.42
N LEU A 22 18.39 23.51 -10.01
CA LEU A 22 18.54 22.10 -9.62
C LEU A 22 17.98 21.12 -10.66
N ARG A 23 17.33 21.57 -11.74
CA ARG A 23 16.69 20.73 -12.77
C ARG A 23 17.64 19.72 -13.45
N GLN A 24 18.94 20.00 -13.47
CA GLN A 24 19.93 19.05 -14.03
C GLN A 24 20.22 17.88 -13.09
N GLN A 25 19.92 18.01 -11.81
CA GLN A 25 20.23 17.02 -10.80
C GLN A 25 18.99 16.23 -10.33
N PHE A 26 17.80 16.84 -10.42
CA PHE A 26 16.56 16.27 -9.91
C PHE A 26 15.37 16.55 -10.83
N SER A 27 14.37 15.69 -10.77
CA SER A 27 13.04 15.94 -11.34
C SER A 27 12.15 16.61 -10.29
N PHE A 28 11.50 17.71 -10.65
CA PHE A 28 10.68 18.51 -9.74
C PHE A 28 9.26 18.69 -10.25
N ASP A 29 8.32 18.60 -9.31
CA ASP A 29 7.03 19.27 -9.41
C ASP A 29 6.99 20.43 -8.43
N THR A 30 6.11 21.38 -8.68
CA THR A 30 5.88 22.53 -7.80
C THR A 30 4.42 22.62 -7.42
N ALA A 31 4.16 23.19 -6.26
CA ALA A 31 2.83 23.57 -5.79
C ALA A 31 2.92 24.95 -5.15
N SER A 32 1.93 25.79 -5.42
CA SER A 32 1.81 27.16 -4.89
C SER A 32 1.28 27.23 -3.45
N GLY A 33 1.06 26.06 -2.83
CA GLY A 33 0.59 25.92 -1.45
C GLY A 33 0.13 24.51 -1.11
N GLY A 34 -0.29 24.33 0.15
CA GLY A 34 -0.68 23.03 0.69
C GLY A 34 -1.81 22.33 -0.07
N PRO A 35 -2.92 22.98 -0.39
CA PRO A 35 -4.04 22.34 -1.08
C PRO A 35 -3.64 21.75 -2.45
N GLU A 36 -2.85 22.47 -3.24
CA GLU A 36 -2.37 21.99 -4.55
C GLU A 36 -1.42 20.79 -4.37
N ALA A 37 -0.53 20.87 -3.39
CA ALA A 37 0.41 19.78 -3.10
C ALA A 37 -0.32 18.48 -2.71
N LEU A 38 -1.30 18.58 -1.82
CA LEU A 38 -2.08 17.43 -1.37
C LEU A 38 -2.91 16.85 -2.50
N ALA A 39 -3.52 17.66 -3.34
CA ALA A 39 -4.28 17.20 -4.50
C ALA A 39 -3.42 16.37 -5.47
N LYS A 40 -2.15 16.74 -5.69
CA LYS A 40 -1.22 15.96 -6.52
C LYS A 40 -0.93 14.59 -5.91
N ILE A 41 -0.72 14.52 -4.59
CA ILE A 41 -0.45 13.27 -3.89
C ILE A 41 -1.71 12.38 -3.87
N GLU A 42 -2.88 12.94 -3.63
CA GLU A 42 -4.16 12.23 -3.66
C GLU A 42 -4.51 11.71 -5.06
N ALA A 43 -4.05 12.38 -6.11
CA ALA A 43 -4.16 11.91 -7.49
C ALA A 43 -3.23 10.72 -7.82
N GLY A 44 -2.41 10.27 -6.86
CA GLY A 44 -1.51 9.11 -7.01
C GLY A 44 -0.09 9.47 -7.47
N GLU A 45 0.28 10.75 -7.52
CA GLU A 45 1.66 11.14 -7.80
C GLU A 45 2.58 10.76 -6.63
N CYS A 46 3.68 10.08 -6.94
CA CYS A 46 4.65 9.61 -5.95
C CYS A 46 5.89 10.51 -5.93
N TYR A 47 6.28 10.97 -4.74
CA TYR A 47 7.45 11.82 -4.53
C TYR A 47 8.43 11.17 -3.57
N ALA A 48 9.73 11.21 -3.91
CA ALA A 48 10.80 10.77 -3.00
C ALA A 48 10.95 11.73 -1.81
N ALA A 49 10.76 13.02 -2.07
CA ALA A 49 10.84 14.05 -1.04
C ALA A 49 9.85 15.18 -1.31
N VAL A 50 9.34 15.76 -0.25
CA VAL A 50 8.56 17.00 -0.26
C VAL A 50 9.34 18.05 0.53
N LEU A 51 9.61 19.20 -0.11
CA LEU A 51 10.21 20.36 0.51
C LEU A 51 9.17 21.47 0.57
N SER A 52 8.75 21.84 1.76
CA SER A 52 7.73 22.86 1.98
C SER A 52 8.30 24.08 2.67
N ASP A 53 7.88 25.28 2.23
CA ASP A 53 8.00 26.44 3.08
C ASP A 53 7.16 26.26 4.35
N LEU A 54 7.64 26.81 5.46
CA LEU A 54 6.92 26.78 6.73
C LEU A 54 5.75 27.77 6.73
N CYS A 55 6.00 29.00 6.30
CA CYS A 55 5.07 30.11 6.42
C CYS A 55 4.34 30.35 5.10
N MET A 56 3.22 29.69 4.89
CA MET A 56 2.37 29.86 3.71
C MET A 56 0.96 30.35 4.10
N PRO A 57 0.30 31.13 3.26
CA PRO A 57 -1.08 31.54 3.50
C PRO A 57 -2.04 30.34 3.55
N GLY A 58 -2.96 30.35 4.49
CA GLY A 58 -4.03 29.37 4.64
C GLY A 58 -3.63 28.08 5.33
N MET A 59 -2.67 27.32 4.80
CA MET A 59 -2.17 26.09 5.38
C MET A 59 -0.65 26.16 5.54
N ASP A 60 -0.18 26.06 6.78
CA ASP A 60 1.25 26.09 7.05
C ASP A 60 1.98 24.80 6.59
N GLY A 61 3.31 24.89 6.43
CA GLY A 61 4.11 23.78 5.94
C GLY A 61 4.11 22.55 6.85
N LEU A 62 3.94 22.74 8.17
CA LEU A 62 3.86 21.63 9.12
C LEU A 62 2.58 20.82 8.93
N GLU A 63 1.46 21.50 8.77
CA GLU A 63 0.17 20.85 8.52
C GLU A 63 0.18 20.12 7.18
N VAL A 64 0.77 20.73 6.14
CA VAL A 64 0.97 20.06 4.85
C VAL A 64 1.76 18.76 5.04
N LEU A 65 2.93 18.81 5.69
CA LEU A 65 3.80 17.65 5.86
C LEU A 65 3.20 16.58 6.78
N ARG A 66 2.35 16.97 7.73
CA ARG A 66 1.58 16.02 8.55
C ARG A 66 0.60 15.21 7.69
N ARG A 67 -0.11 15.87 6.77
CA ARG A 67 -1.01 15.19 5.81
C ARG A 67 -0.25 14.36 4.78
N VAL A 68 0.88 14.85 4.28
CA VAL A 68 1.78 14.07 3.41
C VAL A 68 2.21 12.78 4.10
N ARG A 69 2.52 12.81 5.40
CA ARG A 69 2.85 11.60 6.17
C ARG A 69 1.72 10.57 6.17
N GLN A 70 0.48 11.01 6.27
CA GLN A 70 -0.69 10.12 6.26
C GLN A 70 -0.94 9.51 4.87
N LEU A 71 -0.79 10.32 3.82
CA LEU A 71 -1.06 9.91 2.44
C LEU A 71 0.13 9.13 1.82
N SER A 72 1.35 9.52 2.15
CA SER A 72 2.57 8.93 1.60
C SER A 72 3.66 8.83 2.68
N PRO A 73 3.59 7.82 3.56
CA PRO A 73 4.46 7.70 4.74
C PRO A 73 5.94 7.58 4.40
N ASP A 74 6.28 6.97 3.27
CA ASP A 74 7.66 6.76 2.82
C ASP A 74 8.32 8.03 2.26
N THR A 75 7.53 9.02 1.79
CA THR A 75 8.03 10.30 1.27
C THR A 75 8.79 11.07 2.34
N LEU A 76 10.01 11.49 2.04
CA LEU A 76 10.84 12.28 2.97
C LEU A 76 10.33 13.73 3.03
N ARG A 77 10.17 14.25 4.25
CA ARG A 77 9.58 15.56 4.52
C ARG A 77 10.65 16.54 4.98
N LEU A 78 10.79 17.64 4.25
CA LEU A 78 11.77 18.70 4.52
C LEU A 78 11.03 20.04 4.67
N ILE A 79 11.56 20.90 5.51
CA ILE A 79 11.04 22.26 5.72
C ILE A 79 12.10 23.28 5.38
N LEU A 80 11.69 24.32 4.67
CA LEU A 80 12.40 25.59 4.57
C LEU A 80 11.78 26.57 5.57
N THR A 81 12.60 27.25 6.38
CA THR A 81 12.13 28.17 7.42
C THR A 81 13.03 29.38 7.54
N GLY A 82 12.44 30.54 7.89
CA GLY A 82 13.19 31.71 8.31
C GLY A 82 13.71 31.55 9.76
N ASN A 83 14.73 32.32 10.12
CA ASN A 83 15.40 32.23 11.42
C ASN A 83 14.45 32.47 12.63
N ALA A 84 13.41 33.29 12.46
CA ALA A 84 12.44 33.59 13.53
C ALA A 84 11.52 32.40 13.87
N ASP A 85 11.28 31.53 12.92
CA ASP A 85 10.27 30.45 13.02
C ASP A 85 10.85 29.10 13.45
N LEU A 86 12.20 29.02 13.53
CA LEU A 86 12.92 27.78 13.83
C LEU A 86 12.56 27.21 15.22
N ARG A 87 12.28 28.06 16.21
CA ARG A 87 11.90 27.63 17.56
C ARG A 87 10.52 26.94 17.59
N THR A 88 9.60 27.42 16.79
CA THR A 88 8.26 26.85 16.64
C THR A 88 8.35 25.51 15.87
N ALA A 89 9.24 25.44 14.88
CA ALA A 89 9.47 24.25 14.08
C ALA A 89 10.12 23.10 14.88
N ILE A 90 11.02 23.40 15.83
CA ILE A 90 11.69 22.40 16.66
C ILE A 90 10.69 21.62 17.54
N GLY A 91 9.66 22.26 18.06
CA GLY A 91 8.58 21.59 18.81
C GLY A 91 7.82 20.55 17.99
N ALA A 92 7.70 20.77 16.70
CA ALA A 92 6.99 19.91 15.76
C ALA A 92 7.82 18.75 15.19
N VAL A 93 9.13 18.71 15.47
CA VAL A 93 10.04 17.62 15.01
C VAL A 93 9.53 16.26 15.44
N ASN A 94 9.01 16.15 16.67
CA ASN A 94 8.53 14.88 17.24
C ASN A 94 7.18 14.44 16.66
N GLU A 95 6.36 15.36 16.17
CA GLU A 95 5.01 15.06 15.66
C GLU A 95 4.98 14.74 14.15
N GLY A 96 5.88 15.36 13.36
CA GLY A 96 5.85 15.28 11.90
C GLY A 96 6.84 14.30 11.26
N ASN A 97 7.80 13.71 12.01
CA ASN A 97 8.93 12.96 11.42
C ASN A 97 9.58 13.72 10.26
N ILE A 98 9.98 14.97 10.53
CA ILE A 98 10.65 15.80 9.53
C ILE A 98 12.09 15.31 9.34
N PHE A 99 12.45 14.99 8.10
CA PHE A 99 13.78 14.49 7.78
C PHE A 99 14.85 15.56 8.01
N ARG A 100 14.57 16.80 7.60
CA ARG A 100 15.51 17.91 7.81
C ARG A 100 14.83 19.28 7.71
N PHE A 101 15.35 20.20 8.52
CA PHE A 101 15.09 21.63 8.43
C PHE A 101 16.21 22.33 7.66
N LEU A 102 15.84 23.31 6.85
CA LEU A 102 16.72 24.16 6.10
C LEU A 102 16.39 25.61 6.38
N GLU A 103 17.39 26.43 6.66
CA GLU A 103 17.20 27.85 6.97
C GLU A 103 17.29 28.69 5.68
N LYS A 104 16.36 29.62 5.52
CA LYS A 104 16.38 30.63 4.45
C LYS A 104 17.28 31.81 4.85
N PRO A 105 18.20 32.29 3.98
CA PRO A 105 18.47 31.87 2.61
C PRO A 105 19.29 30.57 2.56
N CYS A 106 18.80 29.54 1.85
CA CYS A 106 19.49 28.27 1.71
C CYS A 106 20.39 28.28 0.45
N PRO A 107 21.72 28.15 0.58
CA PRO A 107 22.61 28.02 -0.57
C PRO A 107 22.26 26.79 -1.42
N ASN A 108 22.30 26.93 -2.75
CA ASN A 108 21.93 25.85 -3.68
C ASN A 108 22.74 24.55 -3.46
N GLU A 109 24.01 24.67 -3.09
CA GLU A 109 24.86 23.51 -2.79
C GLU A 109 24.39 22.77 -1.53
N ALA A 110 24.02 23.51 -0.48
CA ALA A 110 23.51 22.92 0.76
C ALA A 110 22.16 22.23 0.51
N LEU A 111 21.25 22.89 -0.23
CA LEU A 111 19.97 22.33 -0.61
C LEU A 111 20.16 21.06 -1.47
N SER A 112 21.02 21.10 -2.49
CA SER A 112 21.32 19.94 -3.34
C SER A 112 21.84 18.75 -2.52
N LYS A 113 22.75 18.99 -1.56
CA LYS A 113 23.29 17.95 -0.67
C LYS A 113 22.21 17.30 0.17
N VAL A 114 21.30 18.09 0.73
CA VAL A 114 20.20 17.59 1.55
C VAL A 114 19.18 16.81 0.71
N LEU A 115 18.81 17.32 -0.47
CA LEU A 115 17.91 16.63 -1.38
C LEU A 115 18.49 15.28 -1.87
N LYS A 116 19.81 15.23 -2.18
CA LYS A 116 20.51 13.97 -2.50
C LYS A 116 20.39 12.96 -1.35
N SER A 117 20.61 13.42 -0.12
CA SER A 117 20.49 12.56 1.06
C SER A 117 19.04 12.07 1.26
N ALA A 118 18.06 12.93 1.04
CA ALA A 118 16.64 12.55 1.13
C ALA A 118 16.26 11.50 0.07
N VAL A 119 16.63 11.73 -1.20
CA VAL A 119 16.36 10.77 -2.28
C VAL A 119 17.08 9.43 -2.02
N ALA A 120 18.34 9.47 -1.54
CA ALA A 120 19.08 8.26 -1.19
C ALA A 120 18.38 7.48 -0.05
N GLN A 121 17.92 8.18 0.99
CA GLN A 121 17.19 7.57 2.10
C GLN A 121 15.86 6.98 1.63
N TYR A 122 15.11 7.70 0.81
CA TYR A 122 13.87 7.19 0.19
C TYR A 122 14.12 5.91 -0.60
N ARG A 123 15.15 5.90 -1.44
CA ARG A 123 15.53 4.71 -2.21
C ARG A 123 15.90 3.53 -1.33
N LEU A 124 16.61 3.75 -0.21
CA LEU A 124 16.95 2.67 0.72
C LEU A 124 15.70 2.04 1.32
N VAL A 125 14.79 2.85 1.86
CA VAL A 125 13.55 2.38 2.48
C VAL A 125 12.66 1.66 1.48
N THR A 126 12.45 2.26 0.30
CA THR A 126 11.58 1.68 -0.73
C THR A 126 12.21 0.46 -1.41
N SER A 127 13.55 0.45 -1.62
CA SER A 127 14.25 -0.70 -2.22
C SER A 127 14.21 -1.93 -1.34
N GLU A 128 14.40 -1.76 -0.04
CA GLU A 128 14.27 -2.88 0.91
C GLU A 128 12.88 -3.50 0.83
N ARG A 129 11.86 -2.65 0.84
CA ARG A 129 10.46 -3.08 0.71
C ARG A 129 10.18 -3.80 -0.61
N ASP A 130 10.66 -3.23 -1.72
CA ASP A 130 10.50 -3.82 -3.06
C ASP A 130 11.20 -5.18 -3.20
N ILE A 131 12.44 -5.29 -2.69
CA ILE A 131 13.18 -6.54 -2.72
C ILE A 131 12.44 -7.62 -1.92
N LEU A 132 11.97 -7.27 -0.71
CA LEU A 132 11.20 -8.17 0.13
C LEU A 132 9.91 -8.61 -0.55
N GLN A 133 9.16 -7.68 -1.15
CA GLN A 133 7.92 -8.01 -1.87
C GLN A 133 8.19 -8.89 -3.08
N ARG A 134 9.20 -8.58 -3.89
CA ARG A 134 9.57 -9.41 -5.06
C ARG A 134 10.04 -10.80 -4.67
N THR A 135 10.85 -10.92 -3.63
CA THR A 135 11.32 -12.20 -3.12
C THR A 135 10.15 -13.03 -2.61
N LEU A 136 9.26 -12.42 -1.83
CA LEU A 136 8.07 -13.08 -1.32
C LEU A 136 7.14 -13.52 -2.47
N HIS A 137 6.89 -12.65 -3.44
CA HIS A 137 6.10 -12.98 -4.64
C HIS A 137 6.72 -14.14 -5.43
N GLY A 138 8.04 -14.12 -5.62
CA GLY A 138 8.76 -15.21 -6.29
C GLY A 138 8.63 -16.53 -5.55
N SER A 139 8.79 -16.53 -4.23
CA SER A 139 8.65 -17.74 -3.41
C SER A 139 7.23 -18.30 -3.47
N ILE A 140 6.21 -17.44 -3.41
CA ILE A 140 4.80 -17.86 -3.51
C ILE A 140 4.48 -18.41 -4.90
N LYS A 141 5.04 -17.82 -5.96
CA LYS A 141 4.88 -18.34 -7.31
C LYS A 141 5.41 -19.78 -7.40
N VAL A 142 6.60 -20.05 -6.85
CA VAL A 142 7.14 -21.42 -6.81
C VAL A 142 6.23 -22.36 -6.01
N LEU A 143 5.71 -21.94 -4.86
CA LEU A 143 4.76 -22.75 -4.08
C LEU A 143 3.48 -23.04 -4.86
N THR A 144 2.96 -22.09 -5.62
CA THR A 144 1.76 -22.31 -6.46
C THR A 144 2.06 -23.21 -7.66
N GLU A 145 3.27 -23.16 -8.24
CA GLU A 145 3.71 -24.10 -9.28
C GLU A 145 3.81 -25.52 -8.70
N VAL A 146 4.34 -25.71 -7.50
CA VAL A 146 4.35 -26.99 -6.80
C VAL A 146 2.93 -27.48 -6.53
N LEU A 147 2.04 -26.60 -6.07
CA LEU A 147 0.62 -26.92 -5.90
C LEU A 147 -0.02 -27.42 -7.21
N GLN A 148 0.31 -26.80 -8.35
CA GLN A 148 -0.18 -27.22 -9.66
C GLN A 148 0.26 -28.64 -10.03
N LEU A 149 1.48 -29.01 -9.67
CA LEU A 149 2.00 -30.36 -9.94
C LEU A 149 1.32 -31.43 -9.07
N ILE A 150 1.04 -31.11 -7.80
CA ILE A 150 0.49 -32.05 -6.82
C ILE A 150 -1.04 -32.13 -6.90
N ASN A 151 -1.70 -30.98 -7.03
CA ASN A 151 -3.15 -30.86 -7.08
C ASN A 151 -3.59 -29.81 -8.14
N PRO A 152 -3.70 -30.23 -9.43
CA PRO A 152 -4.05 -29.31 -10.52
C PRO A 152 -5.43 -28.64 -10.34
N GLU A 153 -6.37 -29.34 -9.71
CA GLU A 153 -7.71 -28.81 -9.47
C GLU A 153 -7.69 -27.67 -8.44
N ALA A 154 -6.99 -27.86 -7.33
CA ALA A 154 -6.79 -26.82 -6.31
C ALA A 154 -6.05 -25.60 -6.89
N SER A 155 -5.03 -25.82 -7.71
CA SER A 155 -4.30 -24.74 -8.39
C SER A 155 -5.20 -23.97 -9.37
N SER A 156 -6.03 -24.65 -10.13
CA SER A 156 -7.01 -24.02 -11.04
C SER A 156 -8.01 -23.18 -10.26
N THR A 157 -8.51 -23.67 -9.13
CA THR A 157 -9.40 -22.93 -8.23
C THR A 157 -8.70 -21.69 -7.67
N ALA A 158 -7.48 -21.81 -7.15
CA ALA A 158 -6.69 -20.68 -6.64
C ALA A 158 -6.48 -19.60 -7.71
N SER A 159 -6.21 -19.99 -8.96
CA SER A 159 -6.03 -19.05 -10.08
C SER A 159 -7.30 -18.26 -10.39
N ARG A 160 -8.47 -18.92 -10.42
CA ARG A 160 -9.76 -18.23 -10.66
C ARG A 160 -10.13 -17.32 -9.49
N VAL A 161 -9.98 -17.80 -8.25
CA VAL A 161 -10.23 -17.00 -7.04
C VAL A 161 -9.34 -15.76 -7.04
N THR A 162 -8.06 -15.88 -7.41
CA THR A 162 -7.15 -14.74 -7.53
C THR A 162 -7.64 -13.70 -8.55
N MET A 163 -8.16 -14.15 -9.69
CA MET A 163 -8.74 -13.25 -10.70
C MET A 163 -9.96 -12.49 -10.14
N TYR A 164 -10.84 -13.15 -9.41
CA TYR A 164 -12.01 -12.52 -8.80
C TYR A 164 -11.60 -11.53 -7.70
N VAL A 165 -10.64 -11.88 -6.86
CA VAL A 165 -10.11 -11.00 -5.80
C VAL A 165 -9.47 -9.74 -6.41
N LYS A 166 -8.69 -9.87 -7.50
CA LYS A 166 -8.15 -8.72 -8.24
C LYS A 166 -9.23 -7.78 -8.72
N HIS A 167 -10.29 -8.34 -9.30
CA HIS A 167 -11.42 -7.54 -9.78
C HIS A 167 -12.13 -6.81 -8.63
N MET A 168 -12.39 -7.50 -7.52
CA MET A 168 -12.99 -6.89 -6.34
C MET A 168 -12.11 -5.79 -5.74
N ALA A 169 -10.80 -6.01 -5.64
CA ALA A 169 -9.86 -5.04 -5.13
C ALA A 169 -9.82 -3.75 -5.98
N ALA A 170 -9.90 -3.91 -7.32
CA ALA A 170 -9.99 -2.78 -8.24
C ALA A 170 -11.28 -1.97 -8.04
N VAL A 171 -12.44 -2.65 -7.90
CA VAL A 171 -13.74 -2.01 -7.67
C VAL A 171 -13.79 -1.31 -6.30
N LEU A 172 -13.16 -1.87 -5.28
CA LEU A 172 -13.08 -1.31 -3.93
C LEU A 172 -11.98 -0.24 -3.80
N HIS A 173 -11.24 0.05 -4.88
CA HIS A 173 -10.12 1.01 -4.89
C HIS A 173 -9.05 0.75 -3.82
N ILE A 174 -8.73 -0.54 -3.57
CA ILE A 174 -7.71 -0.93 -2.60
C ILE A 174 -6.33 -0.53 -3.13
N GLN A 175 -5.62 0.31 -2.39
CA GLN A 175 -4.32 0.89 -2.80
C GLN A 175 -3.20 -0.16 -2.94
N GLU A 176 -3.16 -1.15 -2.05
CA GLU A 176 -2.13 -2.21 -2.04
C GLU A 176 -2.78 -3.60 -2.06
N PRO A 177 -3.28 -4.08 -3.21
CA PRO A 177 -4.06 -5.32 -3.29
C PRO A 177 -3.22 -6.61 -3.18
N TRP A 178 -1.90 -6.52 -3.17
CA TRP A 178 -1.00 -7.67 -3.25
C TRP A 178 -1.21 -8.71 -2.14
N GLN A 179 -1.55 -8.29 -0.92
CA GLN A 179 -1.80 -9.21 0.20
C GLN A 179 -3.07 -10.05 -0.03
N PHE A 180 -4.11 -9.43 -0.57
CA PHE A 180 -5.36 -10.10 -0.93
C PHE A 180 -5.16 -11.09 -2.08
N GLU A 181 -4.38 -10.70 -3.09
CA GLU A 181 -4.01 -11.56 -4.22
C GLU A 181 -3.21 -12.77 -3.75
N MET A 182 -2.23 -12.57 -2.86
CA MET A 182 -1.45 -13.64 -2.27
C MET A 182 -2.30 -14.58 -1.42
N ALA A 183 -3.22 -14.06 -0.61
CA ALA A 183 -4.15 -14.87 0.15
C ALA A 183 -5.00 -15.74 -0.77
N ALA A 184 -5.46 -15.21 -1.91
CA ALA A 184 -6.19 -15.96 -2.91
C ALA A 184 -5.34 -17.07 -3.55
N MET A 185 -4.10 -16.78 -3.94
CA MET A 185 -3.18 -17.77 -4.52
C MET A 185 -2.89 -18.93 -3.57
N LEU A 186 -2.75 -18.63 -2.28
CA LEU A 186 -2.41 -19.60 -1.24
C LEU A 186 -3.64 -20.22 -0.56
N SER A 187 -4.85 -19.77 -0.88
CA SER A 187 -6.09 -20.21 -0.23
C SER A 187 -6.33 -21.72 -0.30
N GLN A 188 -5.79 -22.38 -1.32
CA GLN A 188 -5.93 -23.81 -1.55
C GLN A 188 -4.72 -24.64 -1.07
N LEU A 189 -3.70 -24.01 -0.45
CA LEU A 189 -2.47 -24.70 -0.06
C LEU A 189 -2.74 -25.85 0.92
N GLY A 190 -3.67 -25.70 1.83
CA GLY A 190 -4.02 -26.74 2.79
C GLY A 190 -4.62 -28.00 2.16
N SER A 191 -5.18 -27.90 0.96
CA SER A 191 -5.74 -29.06 0.25
C SER A 191 -4.69 -30.07 -0.25
N VAL A 192 -3.42 -29.69 -0.23
CA VAL A 192 -2.30 -30.58 -0.60
C VAL A 192 -2.01 -31.61 0.49
N VAL A 193 -2.19 -31.18 1.74
CA VAL A 193 -1.82 -31.99 2.92
C VAL A 193 -2.94 -32.94 3.32
N LEU A 194 -4.18 -32.55 3.03
CA LEU A 194 -5.36 -33.34 3.39
C LEU A 194 -5.77 -34.23 2.20
N SER A 195 -5.70 -35.56 2.39
CA SER A 195 -6.34 -36.50 1.46
C SER A 195 -7.83 -36.17 1.36
N GLN A 196 -8.47 -36.50 0.23
CA GLN A 196 -9.88 -36.23 -0.05
C GLN A 196 -10.87 -36.80 0.99
N GLU A 197 -10.40 -37.69 1.87
CA GLU A 197 -11.18 -38.32 2.94
C GLU A 197 -11.30 -37.51 4.23
N ALA A 198 -10.39 -36.53 4.47
CA ALA A 198 -10.46 -35.63 5.61
C ALA A 198 -11.33 -34.43 5.21
N GLY A 199 -12.58 -34.43 5.61
CA GLY A 199 -13.63 -33.47 5.25
C GLY A 199 -13.15 -32.05 5.01
N GLY A 200 -13.60 -31.45 3.91
CA GLY A 200 -13.08 -30.23 3.28
C GLY A 200 -13.00 -28.92 4.12
N ASN A 201 -13.30 -28.98 5.41
CA ASN A 201 -13.30 -27.81 6.31
C ASN A 201 -11.96 -27.60 7.05
N ALA A 202 -11.05 -28.59 7.05
CA ALA A 202 -9.79 -28.49 7.80
C ALA A 202 -8.65 -27.79 7.02
N HIS A 203 -8.83 -27.60 5.73
CA HIS A 203 -7.78 -27.11 4.85
C HIS A 203 -7.36 -25.62 5.10
N PRO A 204 -8.18 -24.66 5.55
CA PRO A 204 -7.70 -23.32 5.90
C PRO A 204 -6.83 -23.30 7.17
N GLU A 205 -7.10 -24.16 8.16
CA GLU A 205 -6.27 -24.26 9.36
C GLU A 205 -4.87 -24.81 9.03
N VAL A 206 -4.79 -25.83 8.18
CA VAL A 206 -3.50 -26.35 7.72
C VAL A 206 -2.70 -25.30 6.93
N ALA A 207 -3.38 -24.53 6.08
CA ALA A 207 -2.74 -23.42 5.38
C ALA A 207 -2.24 -22.35 6.36
N PHE A 208 -3.02 -22.01 7.39
CA PHE A 208 -2.63 -21.08 8.44
C PHE A 208 -1.38 -21.55 9.19
N GLU A 209 -1.31 -22.80 9.61
CA GLU A 209 -0.15 -23.37 10.31
C GLU A 209 1.12 -23.38 9.45
N LEU A 210 0.99 -23.68 8.16
CA LEU A 210 2.12 -23.68 7.22
C LEU A 210 2.64 -22.26 6.95
N LEU A 211 1.73 -21.32 6.70
CA LEU A 211 2.07 -19.94 6.37
C LEU A 211 2.56 -19.14 7.59
N GLY A 212 2.06 -19.45 8.79
CA GLY A 212 2.50 -18.83 10.04
C GLY A 212 3.97 -19.12 10.39
N LYS A 213 4.61 -20.11 9.74
CA LYS A 213 6.05 -20.37 9.85
C LYS A 213 6.90 -19.42 9.00
N ILE A 214 6.28 -18.65 8.11
CA ILE A 214 6.98 -17.73 7.22
C ILE A 214 6.77 -16.32 7.76
N PRO A 215 7.85 -15.60 8.17
CA PRO A 215 7.74 -14.24 8.69
C PRO A 215 6.97 -13.32 7.73
N ARG A 216 6.14 -12.46 8.29
CA ARG A 216 5.34 -11.46 7.54
C ARG A 216 4.19 -12.02 6.69
N LEU A 217 3.89 -13.30 6.74
CA LEU A 217 2.68 -13.88 6.16
C LEU A 217 1.52 -13.99 7.16
N ASP A 218 1.67 -13.50 8.38
CA ASP A 218 0.66 -13.61 9.44
C ASP A 218 -0.70 -13.07 9.01
N LEU A 219 -0.72 -11.89 8.38
CA LEU A 219 -1.95 -11.27 7.87
C LEU A 219 -2.61 -12.14 6.77
N ILE A 220 -1.82 -12.67 5.85
CA ILE A 220 -2.28 -13.53 4.75
C ILE A 220 -2.82 -14.85 5.31
N ALA A 221 -2.10 -15.43 6.25
CA ALA A 221 -2.51 -16.64 6.95
C ALA A 221 -3.83 -16.43 7.70
N GLY A 222 -3.99 -15.29 8.39
CA GLY A 222 -5.22 -14.90 9.07
C GLY A 222 -6.41 -14.76 8.12
N MET A 223 -6.24 -14.09 6.97
CA MET A 223 -7.27 -14.01 5.92
C MET A 223 -7.74 -15.39 5.46
N ILE A 224 -6.80 -16.32 5.24
CA ILE A 224 -7.11 -17.69 4.78
C ILE A 224 -7.83 -18.47 5.87
N ARG A 225 -7.39 -18.38 7.12
CA ARG A 225 -8.03 -19.06 8.24
C ARG A 225 -9.47 -18.64 8.40
N ARG A 226 -9.71 -17.32 8.42
CA ARG A 226 -11.05 -16.74 8.69
C ARG A 226 -12.02 -16.79 7.50
N GLN A 227 -11.58 -17.25 6.31
CA GLN A 227 -12.46 -17.32 5.15
C GLN A 227 -13.68 -18.23 5.35
N GLN A 228 -13.66 -19.14 6.33
CA GLN A 228 -14.79 -20.03 6.66
C GLN A 228 -15.69 -19.47 7.77
N GLU A 229 -15.25 -18.46 8.51
CA GLU A 229 -16.08 -17.87 9.55
C GLU A 229 -17.42 -17.40 8.96
N PRO A 230 -18.54 -17.58 9.68
CA PRO A 230 -19.81 -17.05 9.23
C PRO A 230 -19.67 -15.55 8.99
N VAL A 231 -20.26 -15.05 7.91
CA VAL A 231 -20.42 -13.60 7.75
C VAL A 231 -21.27 -13.19 8.94
N ARG A 232 -20.66 -12.58 9.94
CA ARG A 232 -21.44 -11.99 11.04
C ARG A 232 -22.35 -10.96 10.41
N ASP A 233 -23.56 -10.77 10.95
CA ASP A 233 -24.52 -9.73 10.55
C ASP A 233 -23.95 -8.30 10.76
N GLN A 234 -22.69 -8.09 10.39
CA GLN A 234 -21.93 -6.86 10.50
C GLN A 234 -22.13 -5.94 9.28
N PHE A 235 -23.26 -6.05 8.60
CA PHE A 235 -23.70 -5.03 7.63
C PHE A 235 -23.83 -3.61 8.23
N GLN A 236 -23.54 -3.46 9.53
CA GLN A 236 -23.49 -2.17 10.22
C GLN A 236 -22.14 -1.45 10.08
N VAL A 237 -21.07 -2.15 9.67
CA VAL A 237 -19.75 -1.52 9.50
C VAL A 237 -19.49 -1.31 8.01
N PRO A 238 -19.28 -0.07 7.56
CA PRO A 238 -18.90 0.20 6.17
C PRO A 238 -17.65 -0.58 5.79
N ILE A 239 -17.57 -1.09 4.55
CA ILE A 239 -16.43 -1.88 4.04
C ILE A 239 -15.09 -1.16 4.26
N ARG A 240 -15.08 0.18 4.16
CA ARG A 240 -13.90 1.04 4.36
C ARG A 240 -13.37 1.05 5.80
N ASP A 241 -14.19 0.64 6.77
CA ASP A 241 -13.85 0.67 8.19
C ASP A 241 -13.47 -0.73 8.72
N LEU A 242 -13.50 -1.75 7.84
CA LEU A 242 -13.02 -3.09 8.15
C LEU A 242 -11.49 -3.13 8.18
N ASP A 243 -10.94 -3.87 9.14
CA ASP A 243 -9.50 -4.19 9.11
C ASP A 243 -9.15 -5.08 7.90
N GLN A 244 -7.90 -5.02 7.46
CA GLN A 244 -7.44 -5.73 6.26
C GLN A 244 -7.63 -7.25 6.33
N GLU A 245 -7.46 -7.84 7.51
CA GLU A 245 -7.62 -9.29 7.71
C GLU A 245 -9.07 -9.71 7.52
N THR A 246 -10.01 -8.99 8.15
CA THR A 246 -11.44 -9.23 8.03
C THR A 246 -11.93 -9.02 6.60
N LEU A 247 -11.52 -7.91 5.97
CA LEU A 247 -11.87 -7.63 4.58
C LEU A 247 -11.37 -8.73 3.64
N GLY A 248 -10.11 -9.15 3.79
CA GLY A 248 -9.50 -10.19 2.98
C GLY A 248 -10.19 -11.56 3.16
N ALA A 249 -10.51 -11.93 4.39
CA ALA A 249 -11.24 -13.15 4.68
C ALA A 249 -12.62 -13.17 4.02
N GLN A 250 -13.36 -12.05 4.06
CA GLN A 250 -14.67 -11.93 3.42
C GLN A 250 -14.57 -11.96 1.89
N MET A 251 -13.61 -11.25 1.31
CA MET A 251 -13.35 -11.30 -0.13
C MET A 251 -13.06 -12.73 -0.59
N LEU A 252 -12.18 -13.45 0.12
CA LEU A 252 -11.87 -14.85 -0.18
C LEU A 252 -13.11 -15.74 -0.10
N LYS A 253 -13.87 -15.61 0.97
CA LYS A 253 -15.10 -16.37 1.18
C LYS A 253 -16.09 -16.21 0.02
N VAL A 254 -16.34 -14.97 -0.37
CA VAL A 254 -17.27 -14.65 -1.48
C VAL A 254 -16.72 -15.24 -2.78
N CYS A 255 -15.44 -15.04 -3.09
CA CYS A 255 -14.83 -15.50 -4.33
C CYS A 255 -14.79 -17.04 -4.42
N VAL A 256 -14.46 -17.73 -3.33
CA VAL A 256 -14.45 -19.21 -3.28
C VAL A 256 -15.85 -19.78 -3.45
N LYS A 257 -16.86 -19.21 -2.77
CA LYS A 257 -18.26 -19.62 -2.95
C LYS A 257 -18.77 -19.34 -4.36
N PHE A 258 -18.42 -18.19 -4.92
CA PHE A 258 -18.79 -17.85 -6.29
C PHE A 258 -18.20 -18.86 -7.28
N ASP A 259 -16.91 -19.20 -7.16
CA ASP A 259 -16.24 -20.20 -8.00
C ASP A 259 -16.97 -21.56 -7.92
N ALA A 260 -17.30 -21.99 -6.70
CA ALA A 260 -18.01 -23.24 -6.49
C ALA A 260 -19.39 -23.25 -7.18
N LEU A 261 -20.17 -22.18 -7.08
CA LEU A 261 -21.48 -22.06 -7.73
C LEU A 261 -21.35 -22.07 -9.27
N VAL A 262 -20.39 -21.35 -9.83
CA VAL A 262 -20.15 -21.34 -11.28
C VAL A 262 -19.74 -22.72 -11.78
N ARG A 263 -18.92 -23.45 -11.04
CA ARG A 263 -18.51 -24.83 -11.38
C ARG A 263 -19.68 -25.85 -11.34
N THR A 264 -20.69 -25.60 -10.51
CA THR A 264 -21.91 -26.43 -10.48
C THR A 264 -22.92 -26.05 -11.58
N GLY A 265 -22.55 -25.16 -12.50
CA GLY A 265 -23.34 -24.82 -13.68
C GLY A 265 -24.25 -23.59 -13.50
N TYR A 266 -24.12 -22.83 -12.41
CA TYR A 266 -24.84 -21.56 -12.29
C TYR A 266 -24.25 -20.52 -13.25
N SER A 267 -25.11 -19.74 -13.90
CA SER A 267 -24.65 -18.53 -14.60
C SER A 267 -24.10 -17.52 -13.58
N SER A 268 -23.18 -16.67 -14.00
CA SER A 268 -22.56 -15.67 -13.10
C SER A 268 -23.60 -14.79 -12.39
N CYS A 269 -24.65 -14.35 -13.11
CA CYS A 269 -25.74 -13.57 -12.51
C CYS A 269 -26.50 -14.35 -11.43
N ARG A 270 -26.78 -15.65 -11.68
CA ARG A 270 -27.48 -16.51 -10.70
C ARG A 270 -26.60 -16.80 -9.48
N ALA A 271 -25.30 -17.00 -9.69
CA ALA A 271 -24.34 -17.21 -8.61
C ALA A 271 -24.27 -15.97 -7.69
N VAL A 272 -24.22 -14.76 -8.24
CA VAL A 272 -24.25 -13.51 -7.47
C VAL A 272 -25.57 -13.38 -6.70
N GLY A 273 -26.72 -13.65 -7.33
CA GLY A 273 -28.02 -13.62 -6.65
C GLY A 273 -28.09 -14.58 -5.47
N THR A 274 -27.50 -15.78 -5.58
CA THR A 274 -27.44 -16.77 -4.48
C THR A 274 -26.51 -16.33 -3.33
N LEU A 275 -25.53 -15.49 -3.60
CA LEU A 275 -24.60 -14.96 -2.56
C LEU A 275 -25.18 -13.78 -1.79
N LEU A 276 -26.16 -13.08 -2.38
CA LEU A 276 -26.81 -11.89 -1.81
C LEU A 276 -28.08 -12.22 -1.00
N GLY A 277 -28.67 -13.39 -1.19
CA GLY A 277 -29.83 -13.90 -0.46
C GLY A 277 -29.48 -14.86 0.63
#